data_d079db881cf97a8f6d720730b87baa28
#
_entry.id   d079db881cf97a8f6d720730b87baa28
#
_cell.length_a   1.000
_cell.length_b   1.000
_cell.length_c   1.000
_cell.angle_alpha   90.00
_cell.angle_beta   90.00
_cell.angle_gamma   90.00
#
_symmetry.space_group_name_H-M   'P 1'
#
loop_
_entity.id
_entity.type
_entity.pdbx_description
1 polymer ?
#
loop_
_entity_poly.entity_id
_entity_poly.type
_entity_poly.pdbx_seq_one_letter_code
_entity_poly.pdbx_strand_id
1 'polypeptide(L)'
;SQLTLKDSLIAEAYGLLPYDAILYGDQELVLDARTLNRLRGQLGTTLVGTNIDRSDFFTSKVIRRKGLRIAVMGIMDPYAIKFYPEDVKKRIRLSDPVESVKNEMKKLSNKADIFILLTHQGYDLDVEFAKKIKGLDLIVGSHSQTKIESPKEVNNTLIVQAGKSGHYTGVVEIKTNRGKVVEKSGRLDTMKFDMPDDPRIMKMIEEFESKTGRMNMRKKKLKEKANE
;
A
#
# COMPACT_ATOMS: atom_id res chain seq x y z
N SER A 1 15.30 -8.46 -18.23
CA SER A 1 14.24 -7.97 -19.14
C SER A 1 13.90 -6.50 -18.79
N GLN A 2 13.25 -5.77 -19.70
CA GLN A 2 12.81 -4.37 -19.44
C GLN A 2 11.81 -4.27 -18.27
N LEU A 3 10.95 -5.28 -18.09
CA LEU A 3 10.04 -5.39 -16.93
C LEU A 3 10.85 -5.40 -15.62
N THR A 4 11.86 -6.23 -15.55
CA THR A 4 12.74 -6.34 -14.37
C THR A 4 13.43 -5.01 -14.01
N LEU A 5 13.83 -4.21 -15.02
CA LEU A 5 14.42 -2.88 -14.79
C LEU A 5 13.39 -1.88 -14.29
N LYS A 6 12.15 -1.93 -14.80
CA LYS A 6 11.05 -1.07 -14.33
C LYS A 6 10.68 -1.38 -12.88
N ASP A 7 10.54 -2.65 -12.53
CA ASP A 7 10.21 -3.08 -11.17
C ASP A 7 11.30 -2.64 -10.18
N SER A 8 12.58 -2.77 -10.58
CA SER A 8 13.72 -2.29 -9.81
C SER A 8 13.66 -0.77 -9.59
N LEU A 9 13.43 -0.01 -10.65
CA LEU A 9 13.27 1.45 -10.55
C LEU A 9 12.17 1.86 -9.59
N ILE A 10 11.01 1.19 -9.68
CA ILE A 10 9.87 1.47 -8.79
C ILE A 10 10.25 1.15 -7.34
N ALA A 11 10.83 -0.02 -7.08
CA ALA A 11 11.22 -0.43 -5.73
C ALA A 11 12.27 0.51 -5.13
N GLU A 12 13.27 0.92 -5.90
CA GLU A 12 14.29 1.89 -5.47
C GLU A 12 13.70 3.27 -5.19
N ALA A 13 12.77 3.74 -6.05
CA ALA A 13 12.07 5.01 -5.84
C ALA A 13 11.23 4.99 -4.55
N TYR A 14 10.50 3.91 -4.29
CA TYR A 14 9.79 3.72 -3.03
C TYR A 14 10.74 3.64 -1.83
N GLY A 15 11.93 3.06 -2.00
CA GLY A 15 12.97 3.01 -0.96
C GLY A 15 13.52 4.37 -0.55
N LEU A 16 13.38 5.40 -1.39
CA LEU A 16 13.73 6.79 -1.04
C LEU A 16 12.65 7.50 -0.20
N LEU A 17 11.47 6.91 -0.09
CA LEU A 17 10.35 7.47 0.67
C LEU A 17 10.29 6.84 2.06
N PRO A 18 9.96 7.63 3.11
CA PRO A 18 9.96 7.15 4.48
C PRO A 18 8.71 6.32 4.82
N TYR A 19 8.47 5.25 4.07
CA TYR A 19 7.37 4.34 4.38
C TYR A 19 7.60 3.58 5.69
N ASP A 20 6.63 3.58 6.57
CA ASP A 20 6.66 2.77 7.79
C ASP A 20 6.31 1.31 7.50
N ALA A 21 5.37 1.06 6.59
CA ALA A 21 4.95 -0.28 6.18
C ALA A 21 4.38 -0.26 4.76
N ILE A 22 4.50 -1.37 4.05
CA ILE A 22 3.93 -1.60 2.72
C ILE A 22 3.24 -2.97 2.71
N LEU A 23 2.13 -3.07 2.00
CA LEU A 23 1.51 -4.31 1.58
C LEU A 23 1.75 -4.49 0.07
N TYR A 24 2.25 -5.64 -0.34
CA TYR A 24 2.32 -6.00 -1.76
C TYR A 24 0.94 -6.33 -2.33
N GLY A 25 0.75 -6.02 -3.62
CA GLY A 25 -0.38 -6.48 -4.39
C GLY A 25 -0.20 -7.93 -4.91
N ASP A 26 -1.21 -8.42 -5.61
CA ASP A 26 -1.19 -9.73 -6.24
C ASP A 26 -0.07 -9.86 -7.28
N GLN A 27 0.22 -8.78 -8.02
CA GLN A 27 1.25 -8.77 -9.05
C GLN A 27 2.67 -9.00 -8.51
N GLU A 28 2.98 -8.51 -7.33
CA GLU A 28 4.26 -8.77 -6.66
C GLU A 28 4.30 -10.19 -6.09
N LEU A 29 3.19 -10.67 -5.51
CA LEU A 29 3.16 -12.01 -4.90
C LEU A 29 3.37 -13.15 -5.89
N VAL A 30 3.04 -12.95 -7.17
CA VAL A 30 3.26 -13.98 -8.21
C VAL A 30 4.69 -14.04 -8.72
N LEU A 31 5.53 -13.07 -8.40
CA LEU A 31 6.94 -13.07 -8.76
C LEU A 31 7.69 -14.21 -8.06
N ASP A 32 8.78 -14.67 -8.68
CA ASP A 32 9.65 -15.65 -8.05
C ASP A 32 10.35 -15.11 -6.80
N ALA A 33 10.75 -16.00 -5.92
CA ALA A 33 11.35 -15.65 -4.62
C ALA A 33 12.64 -14.80 -4.76
N ARG A 34 13.45 -15.03 -5.79
CA ARG A 34 14.68 -14.27 -6.04
C ARG A 34 14.37 -12.82 -6.40
N THR A 35 13.40 -12.63 -7.30
CA THR A 35 12.93 -11.30 -7.72
C THR A 35 12.33 -10.55 -6.53
N LEU A 36 11.44 -11.19 -5.77
CA LEU A 36 10.83 -10.60 -4.57
C LEU A 36 11.86 -10.19 -3.52
N ASN A 37 12.84 -11.04 -3.22
CA ASN A 37 13.89 -10.72 -2.26
C ASN A 37 14.73 -9.53 -2.70
N ARG A 38 15.01 -9.41 -3.99
CA ARG A 38 15.71 -8.25 -4.54
C ARG A 38 14.89 -6.98 -4.38
N LEU A 39 13.61 -6.97 -4.78
CA LEU A 39 12.72 -5.83 -4.66
C LEU A 39 12.55 -5.41 -3.20
N ARG A 40 12.40 -6.36 -2.28
CA ARG A 40 12.33 -6.09 -0.84
C ARG A 40 13.59 -5.40 -0.32
N GLY A 41 14.78 -5.85 -0.77
CA GLY A 41 16.06 -5.21 -0.41
C GLY A 41 16.13 -3.76 -0.88
N GLN A 42 15.60 -3.46 -2.06
CA GLN A 42 15.54 -2.11 -2.62
C GLN A 42 14.52 -1.20 -1.90
N LEU A 43 13.38 -1.76 -1.49
CA LEU A 43 12.35 -1.03 -0.74
C LEU A 43 12.84 -0.57 0.65
N GLY A 44 13.67 -1.37 1.33
CA GLY A 44 14.23 -1.02 2.64
C GLY A 44 13.20 -0.81 3.76
N THR A 45 11.94 -1.22 3.56
CA THR A 45 10.86 -1.04 4.53
C THR A 45 10.20 -2.36 4.93
N THR A 46 9.34 -2.32 5.94
CA THR A 46 8.63 -3.50 6.45
C THR A 46 7.48 -3.87 5.52
N LEU A 47 7.47 -5.12 5.06
CA LEU A 47 6.30 -5.71 4.41
C LEU A 47 5.38 -6.30 5.46
N VAL A 48 4.12 -5.87 5.46
CA VAL A 48 3.08 -6.42 6.33
C VAL A 48 2.13 -7.29 5.52
N GLY A 49 1.77 -8.45 6.07
CA GLY A 49 0.87 -9.41 5.44
C GLY A 49 0.29 -10.34 6.48
N THR A 50 -0.77 -9.92 7.15
CA THR A 50 -1.37 -10.60 8.30
C THR A 50 -1.93 -11.98 7.94
N ASN A 51 -2.44 -12.13 6.72
CA ASN A 51 -2.95 -13.39 6.19
C ASN A 51 -2.05 -14.03 5.12
N ILE A 52 -0.83 -13.53 4.94
CA ILE A 52 0.14 -14.04 3.96
C ILE A 52 1.12 -14.95 4.69
N ASP A 53 1.07 -16.25 4.43
CA ASP A 53 1.99 -17.24 5.03
C ASP A 53 3.31 -17.30 4.26
N ARG A 54 4.16 -16.32 4.52
CA ARG A 54 5.53 -16.22 3.97
C ARG A 54 6.46 -15.56 4.97
N SER A 55 7.68 -16.06 5.05
CA SER A 55 8.69 -15.61 6.03
C SER A 55 9.23 -14.19 5.79
N ASP A 56 9.00 -13.62 4.61
CA ASP A 56 9.40 -12.26 4.26
C ASP A 56 8.34 -11.19 4.63
N PHE A 57 7.19 -11.61 5.13
CA PHE A 57 6.14 -10.73 5.64
C PHE A 57 6.05 -10.79 7.16
N PHE A 58 5.80 -9.66 7.75
CA PHE A 58 5.41 -9.56 9.15
C PHE A 58 3.88 -9.55 9.25
N THR A 59 3.33 -10.25 10.24
CA THR A 59 1.87 -10.24 10.48
C THR A 59 1.37 -8.84 10.81
N SER A 60 2.22 -8.03 11.44
CA SER A 60 1.95 -6.63 11.77
C SER A 60 3.23 -5.87 12.06
N LYS A 61 3.16 -4.55 12.06
CA LYS A 61 4.21 -3.67 12.57
C LYS A 61 3.60 -2.66 13.55
N VAL A 62 4.20 -2.55 14.72
CA VAL A 62 3.84 -1.49 15.68
C VAL A 62 4.85 -0.34 15.54
N ILE A 63 4.38 0.83 15.18
CA ILE A 63 5.17 2.06 15.10
C ILE A 63 4.79 3.00 16.24
N ARG A 64 5.72 3.87 16.63
CA ARG A 64 5.49 4.87 17.67
C ARG A 64 5.55 6.27 17.06
N ARG A 65 4.49 7.03 17.26
CA ARG A 65 4.39 8.42 16.79
C ARG A 65 3.69 9.26 17.86
N LYS A 66 4.33 10.36 18.27
CA LYS A 66 3.76 11.30 19.27
C LYS A 66 3.24 10.61 20.54
N GLY A 67 3.97 9.60 21.03
CA GLY A 67 3.58 8.83 22.22
C GLY A 67 2.55 7.72 22.00
N LEU A 68 1.96 7.62 20.81
CA LEU A 68 0.97 6.59 20.46
C LEU A 68 1.66 5.37 19.84
N ARG A 69 1.08 4.20 20.08
CA ARG A 69 1.46 2.92 19.47
C ARG A 69 0.45 2.61 18.38
N ILE A 70 0.90 2.54 17.14
CA ILE A 70 0.06 2.34 15.97
C ILE A 70 0.40 0.98 15.38
N ALA A 71 -0.55 0.05 15.41
CA ALA A 71 -0.42 -1.23 14.75
C ALA A 71 -0.83 -1.12 13.29
N VAL A 72 0.07 -1.50 12.39
CA VAL A 72 -0.20 -1.60 10.95
C VAL A 72 -0.23 -3.08 10.58
N MET A 73 -1.34 -3.51 10.02
CA MET A 73 -1.59 -4.87 9.51
C MET A 73 -1.82 -4.81 8.01
N GLY A 74 -1.75 -5.96 7.32
CA GLY A 74 -1.99 -6.02 5.89
C GLY A 74 -2.73 -7.28 5.48
N ILE A 75 -3.71 -7.20 4.61
CA ILE A 75 -4.41 -8.37 4.05
C ILE A 75 -4.51 -8.32 2.54
N MET A 76 -4.48 -9.52 1.95
CA MET A 76 -4.83 -9.78 0.57
C MET A 76 -6.07 -10.66 0.50
N ASP A 77 -7.01 -10.31 -0.39
CA ASP A 77 -8.13 -11.17 -0.68
C ASP A 77 -7.64 -12.42 -1.45
N PRO A 78 -7.95 -13.63 -0.98
CA PRO A 78 -7.66 -14.86 -1.72
C PRO A 78 -8.24 -14.87 -3.14
N TYR A 79 -9.30 -14.12 -3.39
CA TYR A 79 -9.91 -14.01 -4.71
C TYR A 79 -9.05 -13.21 -5.70
N ALA A 80 -8.19 -12.31 -5.23
CA ALA A 80 -7.31 -11.51 -6.08
C ALA A 80 -6.35 -12.38 -6.93
N ILE A 81 -6.01 -13.58 -6.43
CA ILE A 81 -5.13 -14.53 -7.14
C ILE A 81 -5.89 -15.60 -7.92
N LYS A 82 -7.22 -15.56 -7.98
CA LYS A 82 -8.06 -16.63 -8.56
C LYS A 82 -7.70 -16.97 -10.00
N PHE A 83 -7.36 -15.98 -10.80
CA PHE A 83 -7.11 -16.15 -12.23
C PHE A 83 -5.64 -16.44 -12.57
N TYR A 84 -4.76 -16.51 -11.58
CA TYR A 84 -3.37 -16.90 -11.80
C TYR A 84 -3.24 -18.42 -12.05
N PRO A 85 -2.19 -18.86 -12.76
CA PRO A 85 -1.92 -20.29 -12.99
C PRO A 85 -1.80 -21.07 -11.68
N GLU A 86 -2.15 -22.35 -11.70
CA GLU A 86 -2.17 -23.20 -10.51
C GLU A 86 -0.81 -23.35 -9.83
N ASP A 87 0.28 -23.40 -10.60
CA ASP A 87 1.65 -23.44 -10.06
C ASP A 87 2.02 -22.16 -9.30
N VAL A 88 1.48 -21.02 -9.72
CA VAL A 88 1.61 -19.72 -9.03
C VAL A 88 0.79 -19.73 -7.74
N LYS A 89 -0.50 -20.11 -7.83
CA LYS A 89 -1.40 -20.15 -6.66
C LYS A 89 -0.88 -21.07 -5.54
N LYS A 90 -0.29 -22.21 -5.91
CA LYS A 90 0.31 -23.15 -4.95
C LYS A 90 1.48 -22.55 -4.13
N ARG A 91 2.13 -21.52 -4.65
CA ARG A 91 3.24 -20.83 -3.98
C ARG A 91 2.77 -19.72 -3.03
N ILE A 92 1.52 -19.30 -3.17
CA ILE A 92 0.93 -18.22 -2.39
C ILE A 92 -0.06 -18.84 -1.40
N ARG A 93 0.29 -18.82 -0.12
CA ARG A 93 -0.59 -19.32 0.95
C ARG A 93 -1.24 -18.13 1.63
N LEU A 94 -2.55 -18.05 1.51
CA LEU A 94 -3.37 -17.02 2.15
C LEU A 94 -4.34 -17.71 3.14
N SER A 95 -4.32 -17.23 4.37
CA SER A 95 -5.30 -17.61 5.39
C SER A 95 -6.56 -16.75 5.28
N ASP A 96 -7.62 -17.13 5.98
CA ASP A 96 -8.83 -16.30 6.08
C ASP A 96 -8.47 -14.91 6.61
N PRO A 97 -8.76 -13.81 5.87
CA PRO A 97 -8.35 -12.47 6.25
C PRO A 97 -9.06 -11.97 7.51
N VAL A 98 -10.33 -12.34 7.74
CA VAL A 98 -11.11 -11.89 8.89
C VAL A 98 -10.55 -12.51 10.17
N GLU A 99 -10.33 -13.82 10.17
CA GLU A 99 -9.77 -14.53 11.33
C GLU A 99 -8.31 -14.13 11.58
N SER A 100 -7.53 -13.92 10.54
CA SER A 100 -6.14 -13.47 10.68
C SER A 100 -6.05 -12.10 11.37
N VAL A 101 -6.87 -11.13 10.95
CA VAL A 101 -6.89 -9.78 11.55
C VAL A 101 -7.43 -9.83 12.98
N LYS A 102 -8.52 -10.56 13.26
CA LYS A 102 -9.03 -10.72 14.63
C LYS A 102 -7.99 -11.29 15.58
N ASN A 103 -7.28 -12.34 15.16
CA ASN A 103 -6.26 -12.97 15.96
C ASN A 103 -5.07 -12.03 16.21
N GLU A 104 -4.65 -11.28 15.22
CA GLU A 104 -3.55 -10.32 15.36
C GLU A 104 -3.94 -9.13 16.25
N MET A 105 -5.13 -8.57 16.07
CA MET A 105 -5.65 -7.51 16.95
C MET A 105 -5.73 -7.98 18.41
N LYS A 106 -6.15 -9.21 18.65
CA LYS A 106 -6.16 -9.81 20.01
C LYS A 106 -4.76 -9.86 20.62
N LYS A 107 -3.74 -10.27 19.87
CA LYS A 107 -2.33 -10.28 20.32
C LYS A 107 -1.79 -8.88 20.61
N LEU A 108 -2.30 -7.87 19.91
CA LEU A 108 -1.86 -6.47 19.99
C LEU A 108 -2.73 -5.61 20.92
N SER A 109 -3.78 -6.14 21.54
CA SER A 109 -4.77 -5.38 22.33
C SER A 109 -4.17 -4.50 23.43
N ASN A 110 -3.06 -4.94 24.06
CA ASN A 110 -2.33 -4.17 25.06
C ASN A 110 -1.05 -3.51 24.52
N LYS A 111 -0.80 -3.60 23.19
CA LYS A 111 0.44 -3.15 22.56
C LYS A 111 0.20 -2.04 21.53
N ALA A 112 -1.05 -1.77 21.20
CA ALA A 112 -1.43 -0.73 20.24
C ALA A 112 -2.60 0.11 20.77
N ASP A 113 -2.58 1.38 20.41
CA ASP A 113 -3.59 2.38 20.74
C ASP A 113 -4.46 2.68 19.51
N ILE A 114 -3.91 2.46 18.30
CA ILE A 114 -4.57 2.67 16.99
C ILE A 114 -4.30 1.44 16.12
N PHE A 115 -5.31 0.99 15.39
CA PHE A 115 -5.24 -0.13 14.46
C PHE A 115 -5.50 0.33 13.03
N ILE A 116 -4.50 0.18 12.16
CA ILE A 116 -4.56 0.48 10.72
C ILE A 116 -4.45 -0.83 9.93
N LEU A 117 -5.33 -1.02 8.96
CA LEU A 117 -5.30 -2.15 8.05
C LEU A 117 -5.04 -1.68 6.62
N LEU A 118 -3.98 -2.15 6.01
CA LEU A 118 -3.74 -2.04 4.57
C LEU A 118 -4.47 -3.21 3.89
N THR A 119 -5.18 -2.95 2.79
CA THR A 119 -5.94 -4.01 2.11
C THR A 119 -5.66 -4.04 0.61
N HIS A 120 -5.58 -5.26 0.07
CA HIS A 120 -5.59 -5.50 -1.37
C HIS A 120 -6.76 -6.42 -1.74
N GLN A 121 -7.99 -5.87 -1.66
CA GLN A 121 -9.24 -6.60 -1.90
C GLN A 121 -10.31 -5.77 -2.63
N GLY A 122 -10.16 -4.46 -2.67
CA GLY A 122 -11.12 -3.55 -3.29
C GLY A 122 -12.12 -2.96 -2.31
N TYR A 123 -12.69 -1.82 -2.71
CA TYR A 123 -13.51 -0.96 -1.86
C TYR A 123 -14.75 -1.66 -1.29
N ASP A 124 -15.49 -2.41 -2.11
CA ASP A 124 -16.72 -3.06 -1.65
C ASP A 124 -16.43 -4.11 -0.57
N LEU A 125 -15.34 -4.87 -0.74
CA LEU A 125 -14.90 -5.83 0.27
C LEU A 125 -14.35 -5.14 1.52
N ASP A 126 -13.73 -3.96 1.41
CA ASP A 126 -13.31 -3.17 2.57
C ASP A 126 -14.49 -2.74 3.42
N VAL A 127 -15.60 -2.33 2.78
CA VAL A 127 -16.86 -1.99 3.46
C VAL A 127 -17.44 -3.20 4.19
N GLU A 128 -17.50 -4.36 3.54
CA GLU A 128 -18.01 -5.60 4.15
C GLU A 128 -17.07 -6.10 5.28
N PHE A 129 -15.77 -5.90 5.12
CA PHE A 129 -14.79 -6.25 6.14
C PHE A 129 -14.95 -5.39 7.41
N ALA A 130 -15.12 -4.08 7.24
CA ALA A 130 -15.34 -3.16 8.36
C ALA A 130 -16.65 -3.46 9.13
N LYS A 131 -17.66 -4.06 8.48
CA LYS A 131 -18.86 -4.54 9.17
C LYS A 131 -18.59 -5.75 10.11
N LYS A 132 -17.60 -6.57 9.74
CA LYS A 132 -17.28 -7.84 10.45
C LYS A 132 -16.26 -7.67 11.56
N ILE A 133 -15.44 -6.60 11.53
CA ILE A 133 -14.36 -6.37 12.50
C ILE A 133 -14.60 -5.06 13.23
N LYS A 134 -14.65 -5.16 14.56
CA LYS A 134 -14.71 -3.99 15.44
C LYS A 134 -13.32 -3.63 15.95
N GLY A 135 -13.08 -2.34 16.18
CA GLY A 135 -11.84 -1.85 16.76
C GLY A 135 -10.74 -1.53 15.76
N LEU A 136 -11.00 -1.63 14.46
CA LEU A 136 -10.17 -0.98 13.46
C LEU A 136 -10.47 0.52 13.42
N ASP A 137 -9.42 1.35 13.34
CA ASP A 137 -9.57 2.79 13.22
C ASP A 137 -9.55 3.25 11.76
N LEU A 138 -8.73 2.59 10.93
CA LEU A 138 -8.53 2.96 9.53
C LEU A 138 -8.32 1.73 8.66
N ILE A 139 -8.97 1.72 7.49
CA ILE A 139 -8.63 0.86 6.35
C ILE A 139 -8.10 1.73 5.22
N VAL A 140 -6.89 1.41 4.75
CA VAL A 140 -6.30 1.99 3.53
C VAL A 140 -6.41 0.96 2.43
N GLY A 141 -7.40 1.14 1.56
CA GLY A 141 -7.76 0.19 0.52
C GLY A 141 -6.95 0.34 -0.76
N SER A 142 -6.91 -0.75 -1.52
CA SER A 142 -6.33 -0.81 -2.86
C SER A 142 -7.06 -1.83 -3.76
N HIS A 143 -6.45 -2.27 -4.86
CA HIS A 143 -6.94 -3.24 -5.85
C HIS A 143 -8.01 -2.68 -6.81
N SER A 144 -9.16 -2.21 -6.32
CA SER A 144 -10.26 -1.71 -7.17
C SER A 144 -9.98 -0.38 -7.87
N GLN A 145 -8.87 0.29 -7.55
CA GLN A 145 -8.50 1.61 -8.08
C GLN A 145 -9.58 2.69 -7.85
N THR A 146 -10.42 2.51 -6.84
CA THR A 146 -11.51 3.43 -6.52
C THR A 146 -10.95 4.73 -5.95
N LYS A 147 -11.38 5.86 -6.50
CA LYS A 147 -11.15 7.18 -5.93
C LYS A 147 -12.23 7.48 -4.89
N ILE A 148 -11.87 7.51 -3.62
CA ILE A 148 -12.81 7.87 -2.54
C ILE A 148 -12.56 9.33 -2.17
N GLU A 149 -13.35 10.24 -2.73
CA GLU A 149 -13.25 11.68 -2.44
C GLU A 149 -13.70 12.01 -1.02
N SER A 150 -14.75 11.35 -0.56
CA SER A 150 -15.26 11.46 0.81
C SER A 150 -15.09 10.13 1.52
N PRO A 151 -14.17 10.02 2.46
CA PRO A 151 -13.97 8.78 3.21
C PRO A 151 -15.27 8.25 3.82
N LYS A 152 -15.43 6.94 3.83
CA LYS A 152 -16.60 6.27 4.39
C LYS A 152 -16.28 5.75 5.78
N GLU A 153 -17.17 5.98 6.72
CA GLU A 153 -17.07 5.37 8.04
C GLU A 153 -18.07 4.23 8.20
N VAL A 154 -17.57 3.08 8.64
CA VAL A 154 -18.37 1.88 8.92
C VAL A 154 -17.93 1.28 10.25
N ASN A 155 -18.83 1.11 11.21
CA ASN A 155 -18.52 0.60 12.54
C ASN A 155 -17.32 1.31 13.20
N ASN A 156 -17.26 2.64 13.08
CA ASN A 156 -16.16 3.46 13.58
C ASN A 156 -14.78 3.17 12.91
N THR A 157 -14.78 2.55 11.74
CA THR A 157 -13.60 2.35 10.88
C THR A 157 -13.68 3.32 9.71
N LEU A 158 -12.71 4.21 9.56
CA LEU A 158 -12.59 5.08 8.39
C LEU A 158 -12.03 4.27 7.22
N ILE A 159 -12.64 4.34 6.05
CA ILE A 159 -12.19 3.65 4.82
C ILE A 159 -11.77 4.69 3.80
N VAL A 160 -10.53 4.56 3.31
CA VAL A 160 -9.93 5.45 2.30
C VAL A 160 -9.29 4.65 1.18
N GLN A 161 -9.30 5.22 -0.03
CA GLN A 161 -8.55 4.71 -1.19
C GLN A 161 -8.25 5.85 -2.16
N ALA A 162 -7.02 5.95 -2.65
CA ALA A 162 -6.53 7.10 -3.41
C ALA A 162 -6.63 6.95 -4.94
N GLY A 163 -7.42 6.01 -5.45
CA GLY A 163 -7.57 5.83 -6.89
C GLY A 163 -6.39 5.09 -7.53
N LYS A 164 -5.99 5.52 -8.73
CA LYS A 164 -5.00 4.84 -9.57
C LYS A 164 -3.87 5.74 -10.04
N SER A 165 -2.78 5.11 -10.45
CA SER A 165 -1.69 5.73 -11.22
C SER A 165 -1.01 6.92 -10.54
N GLY A 166 -1.12 7.05 -9.20
CA GLY A 166 -0.49 8.16 -8.46
C GLY A 166 -1.12 9.52 -8.75
N HIS A 167 -2.36 9.58 -9.25
CA HIS A 167 -3.03 10.86 -9.50
C HIS A 167 -3.38 11.61 -8.21
N TYR A 168 -3.46 10.90 -7.10
CA TYR A 168 -3.82 11.45 -5.79
C TYR A 168 -2.90 10.91 -4.71
N THR A 169 -2.65 11.75 -3.72
CA THR A 169 -2.08 11.35 -2.43
C THR A 169 -3.16 11.42 -1.37
N GLY A 170 -3.39 10.32 -0.66
CA GLY A 170 -4.32 10.28 0.46
C GLY A 170 -3.68 10.83 1.72
N VAL A 171 -4.37 11.75 2.40
CA VAL A 171 -3.99 12.27 3.71
C VAL A 171 -5.08 11.92 4.70
N VAL A 172 -4.71 11.27 5.80
CA VAL A 172 -5.62 10.94 6.90
C VAL A 172 -5.13 11.59 8.17
N GLU A 173 -6.03 12.26 8.87
CA GLU A 173 -5.80 12.83 10.19
C GLU A 173 -6.58 12.07 11.24
N ILE A 174 -5.89 11.62 12.29
CA ILE A 174 -6.48 10.93 13.44
C ILE A 174 -6.16 11.77 14.68
N LYS A 175 -7.20 12.31 15.30
CA LYS A 175 -7.08 13.04 16.57
C LYS A 175 -7.33 12.10 17.73
N THR A 176 -6.52 12.24 18.77
CA THR A 176 -6.63 11.43 19.98
C THR A 176 -6.75 12.30 21.22
N ASN A 177 -7.50 11.79 22.20
CA ASN A 177 -7.53 12.35 23.55
C ASN A 177 -7.23 11.24 24.55
N ARG A 178 -6.19 11.43 25.38
CA ARG A 178 -5.71 10.43 26.35
C ARG A 178 -5.51 9.03 25.73
N GLY A 179 -4.93 8.98 24.53
CA GLY A 179 -4.65 7.74 23.81
C GLY A 179 -5.85 7.11 23.11
N LYS A 180 -7.04 7.70 23.17
CA LYS A 180 -8.24 7.22 22.46
C LYS A 180 -8.51 8.06 21.23
N VAL A 181 -8.85 7.45 20.12
CA VAL A 181 -9.27 8.12 18.89
C VAL A 181 -10.61 8.83 19.14
N VAL A 182 -10.66 10.12 18.83
CA VAL A 182 -11.86 10.97 19.01
C VAL A 182 -12.39 11.54 17.70
N GLU A 183 -11.53 11.65 16.68
CA GLU A 183 -11.91 12.16 15.37
C GLU A 183 -11.00 11.56 14.30
N LYS A 184 -11.56 11.27 13.14
CA LYS A 184 -10.85 10.82 11.96
C LYS A 184 -11.36 11.56 10.74
N SER A 185 -10.47 12.00 9.90
CA SER A 185 -10.81 12.62 8.62
C SER A 185 -9.80 12.22 7.55
N GLY A 186 -10.18 12.35 6.30
CA GLY A 186 -9.30 12.07 5.18
C GLY A 186 -9.63 12.95 4.00
N ARG A 187 -8.63 13.20 3.17
CA ARG A 187 -8.77 13.92 1.90
C ARG A 187 -7.81 13.36 0.86
N LEU A 188 -8.08 13.70 -0.38
CA LEU A 188 -7.21 13.44 -1.51
C LEU A 188 -6.58 14.74 -2.01
N ASP A 189 -5.26 14.80 -2.01
CA ASP A 189 -4.50 15.87 -2.63
C ASP A 189 -4.15 15.47 -4.06
N THR A 190 -4.58 16.28 -5.05
CA THR A 190 -4.32 15.98 -6.47
C THR A 190 -2.86 16.23 -6.80
N MET A 191 -2.22 15.24 -7.40
CA MET A 191 -0.86 15.36 -7.93
C MET A 191 -0.91 16.10 -9.28
N LYS A 192 -0.58 17.40 -9.25
CA LYS A 192 -0.61 18.26 -10.43
C LYS A 192 0.64 18.09 -11.26
N PHE A 193 0.50 18.31 -12.56
CA PHE A 193 1.59 18.16 -13.53
C PHE A 193 2.71 19.23 -13.38
N ASP A 194 2.39 20.37 -12.80
CA ASP A 194 3.28 21.51 -12.55
C ASP A 194 3.98 21.47 -11.18
N MET A 195 3.71 20.43 -10.37
CA MET A 195 4.43 20.23 -9.11
C MET A 195 5.92 19.95 -9.38
N PRO A 196 6.83 20.43 -8.53
CA PRO A 196 8.25 20.15 -8.67
C PRO A 196 8.54 18.66 -8.50
N ASP A 197 9.43 18.15 -9.34
CA ASP A 197 9.90 16.77 -9.24
C ASP A 197 11.00 16.62 -8.17
N ASP A 198 11.07 15.48 -7.52
CA ASP A 198 12.24 15.12 -6.71
C ASP A 198 13.44 14.85 -7.64
N PRO A 199 14.54 15.60 -7.51
CA PRO A 199 15.70 15.46 -8.39
C PRO A 199 16.33 14.08 -8.35
N ARG A 200 16.24 13.37 -7.22
CA ARG A 200 16.75 11.99 -7.07
C ARG A 200 15.94 11.03 -7.94
N ILE A 201 14.62 11.14 -7.90
CA ILE A 201 13.70 10.32 -8.72
C ILE A 201 13.89 10.65 -10.20
N MET A 202 14.05 11.92 -10.54
CA MET A 202 14.28 12.33 -11.93
C MET A 202 15.57 11.73 -12.49
N LYS A 203 16.67 11.74 -11.72
CA LYS A 203 17.92 11.09 -12.13
C LYS A 203 17.74 9.59 -12.39
N MET A 204 17.03 8.89 -11.50
CA MET A 204 16.75 7.45 -11.68
C MET A 204 15.92 7.19 -12.96
N ILE A 205 14.94 8.04 -13.25
CA ILE A 205 14.14 7.95 -14.48
C ILE A 205 15.02 8.18 -15.72
N GLU A 206 15.92 9.16 -15.71
CA GLU A 206 16.84 9.45 -16.83
C GLU A 206 17.80 8.28 -17.09
N GLU A 207 18.33 7.66 -16.05
CA GLU A 207 19.16 6.46 -16.18
C GLU A 207 18.37 5.28 -16.77
N PHE A 208 17.12 5.09 -16.34
CA PHE A 208 16.23 4.07 -16.90
C PHE A 208 15.92 4.34 -18.39
N GLU A 209 15.59 5.57 -18.74
CA GLU A 209 15.34 5.97 -20.14
C GLU A 209 16.56 5.69 -21.03
N SER A 210 17.75 6.07 -20.55
CA SER A 210 19.02 5.81 -21.25
C SER A 210 19.24 4.30 -21.51
N LYS A 211 18.96 3.47 -20.52
CA LYS A 211 19.13 2.00 -20.61
C LYS A 211 18.07 1.30 -21.47
N THR A 212 16.89 1.89 -21.60
CA THR A 212 15.74 1.22 -22.25
C THR A 212 15.31 1.87 -23.56
N GLY A 213 15.83 3.02 -23.90
CA GLY A 213 15.40 3.82 -25.06
C GLY A 213 13.97 4.36 -24.94
N ARG A 214 13.35 4.30 -23.74
CA ARG A 214 11.99 4.83 -23.50
C ARG A 214 12.06 6.25 -22.99
N MET A 215 11.25 7.11 -23.58
CA MET A 215 11.11 8.50 -23.15
C MET A 215 10.03 8.63 -22.07
N ASN A 216 10.31 9.40 -21.04
CA ASN A 216 9.33 9.77 -20.00
C ASN A 216 8.15 10.51 -20.63
N MET A 217 6.92 10.09 -20.27
CA MET A 217 5.68 10.68 -20.79
C MET A 217 5.56 12.19 -20.50
N ARG A 218 6.13 12.65 -19.37
CA ARG A 218 6.15 14.08 -19.03
C ARG A 218 7.05 14.86 -19.97
N LYS A 219 8.27 14.36 -20.23
CA LYS A 219 9.19 14.96 -21.22
C LYS A 219 8.58 14.98 -22.63
N LYS A 220 7.85 13.90 -22.98
CA LYS A 220 7.13 13.84 -24.26
C LYS A 220 6.06 14.92 -24.36
N LYS A 221 5.20 15.07 -23.38
CA LYS A 221 4.14 16.09 -23.34
C LYS A 221 4.69 17.52 -23.31
N LEU A 222 5.81 17.76 -22.59
CA LEU A 222 6.46 19.07 -22.58
C LEU A 222 7.04 19.42 -23.93
N LYS A 223 7.64 18.46 -24.66
CA LYS A 223 8.12 18.65 -26.02
C LYS A 223 6.99 18.91 -27.03
N GLU A 224 5.87 18.20 -26.88
CA GLU A 224 4.68 18.42 -27.71
C GLU A 224 4.13 19.84 -27.50
N LYS A 225 4.00 20.31 -26.25
CA LYS A 225 3.56 21.69 -25.95
C LYS A 225 4.55 22.79 -26.34
N ALA A 226 5.84 22.52 -26.44
CA ALA A 226 6.85 23.48 -26.87
C ALA A 226 6.92 23.61 -28.40
N ASN A 227 6.31 22.70 -29.14
CA ASN A 227 6.23 22.68 -30.60
C ASN A 227 4.85 23.16 -31.13
N GLU A 228 3.90 23.49 -30.23
CA GLU A 228 2.64 24.19 -30.51
C GLU A 228 2.80 25.71 -30.32
#